data_f2aea36828d4cbca96f106214069664b
#
_entry.id   f2aea36828d4cbca96f106214069664b
#
_cell.length_a   1.000
_cell.length_b   1.000
_cell.length_c   1.000
_cell.angle_alpha   90.00
_cell.angle_beta   90.00
_cell.angle_gamma   90.00
#
_symmetry.space_group_name_H-M   'P 1'
#
loop_
_entity.id
_entity.type
_entity.pdbx_description
1 polymer ?
#
loop_
_entity_poly.entity_id
_entity_poly.type
_entity_poly.pdbx_seq_one_letter_code
_entity_poly.pdbx_strand_id
1 'polypeptide(L)'
;MKIRVWKGLGALALGAFALAMLAGHAHAQESRPPKPNIVFILVDNVGWGDFSVYGGSTPTPRIDKLANDGIRFTNYAVESQCTPSRSAIMTGRQSVRSGTFTVPIPGQGKSGMTPWEYTIAELLSDSGYATSMWGKWHLGEVEGRLPNDQGFDEWWGYKNTVDEAGYTAYAAYRALAKAHGLETPKLWEGKKGQKSTATGELDMKVRPLLDEIIAAKATDYIKRAAKANKPFFTYIAFSHLHPPEKAHPAFDQIDPNRLGLYADLIAELDYRVGQVIDSVKESGIADNTLIVLSSDNAAIFVPALGFGGSNGPWRGDFSTPPTEGSMRTLAMVSWPGKVPAGVVTDEMLSAHDWYKTFAALAGASDKVPTDRPMDGIDASKFLLGQSKTTGRDSLLFFGPDGSLMSVKSHNIKVWFRYSEGFDKPIVTPQFPMVFDLGSDPGERNSLFSDKMDIGWMMEIIFPYIGAYERSVAQYPNVKPGQEFNGYAKPK
;
A
#
# COMPACT_ATOMS: atom_id res chain seq x y z
N MET A 1 43.46 -58.60 -65.33
CA MET A 1 44.64 -57.73 -65.33
C MET A 1 44.25 -56.31 -65.12
N LYS A 2 44.89 -55.68 -64.10
CA LYS A 2 44.84 -54.28 -63.68
C LYS A 2 43.64 -53.87 -62.81
N ILE A 3 43.84 -53.99 -61.49
CA ILE A 3 43.27 -53.27 -60.40
C ILE A 3 43.70 -51.80 -60.45
N ARG A 4 42.79 -50.87 -60.34
CA ARG A 4 43.11 -49.50 -59.94
C ARG A 4 42.27 -49.09 -58.72
N VAL A 5 43.01 -48.80 -57.68
CA VAL A 5 42.63 -48.35 -56.35
C VAL A 5 42.01 -46.95 -56.46
N TRP A 6 40.87 -46.74 -55.80
CA TRP A 6 40.35 -45.46 -55.40
C TRP A 6 40.37 -45.38 -53.90
N LYS A 7 41.44 -44.82 -53.35
CA LYS A 7 41.52 -44.31 -51.98
C LYS A 7 41.57 -42.79 -52.09
N GLY A 8 40.67 -42.13 -51.39
CA GLY A 8 40.89 -40.71 -51.10
C GLY A 8 39.75 -39.76 -51.30
N LEU A 9 38.53 -40.03 -50.71
CA LEU A 9 37.46 -39.02 -50.59
C LEU A 9 36.57 -39.20 -49.34
N GLY A 10 36.99 -39.99 -48.38
CA GLY A 10 36.20 -40.27 -47.18
C GLY A 10 36.57 -39.41 -45.94
N ALA A 11 37.61 -38.61 -45.97
CA ALA A 11 38.13 -37.94 -44.79
C ALA A 11 37.71 -36.46 -44.67
N LEU A 12 37.17 -35.83 -45.69
CA LEU A 12 36.76 -34.41 -45.67
C LEU A 12 35.29 -34.20 -45.33
N ALA A 13 34.43 -35.22 -45.42
CA ALA A 13 33.00 -35.10 -45.11
C ALA A 13 32.69 -35.27 -43.61
N LEU A 14 33.54 -35.95 -42.83
CA LEU A 14 33.36 -36.13 -41.37
C LEU A 14 33.80 -34.93 -40.54
N GLY A 15 34.69 -34.10 -41.04
CA GLY A 15 35.13 -32.87 -40.35
C GLY A 15 34.10 -31.72 -40.38
N ALA A 16 33.34 -31.62 -41.48
CA ALA A 16 32.31 -30.56 -41.63
C ALA A 16 31.03 -30.85 -40.80
N PHE A 17 30.71 -32.11 -40.53
CA PHE A 17 29.55 -32.48 -39.73
C PHE A 17 29.82 -32.35 -38.22
N ALA A 18 31.05 -32.49 -37.75
CA ALA A 18 31.42 -32.28 -36.35
C ALA A 18 31.50 -30.80 -35.96
N LEU A 19 31.87 -29.90 -36.91
CA LEU A 19 31.82 -28.44 -36.65
C LEU A 19 30.40 -27.86 -36.67
N ALA A 20 29.46 -28.44 -37.41
CA ALA A 20 28.07 -28.03 -37.45
C ALA A 20 27.29 -28.43 -36.18
N MET A 21 27.72 -29.48 -35.48
CA MET A 21 27.09 -29.91 -34.21
C MET A 21 27.58 -29.13 -32.99
N LEU A 22 28.70 -28.42 -33.05
CA LEU A 22 29.19 -27.56 -31.98
C LEU A 22 28.66 -26.13 -32.03
N ALA A 23 28.06 -25.71 -33.16
CA ALA A 23 27.45 -24.40 -33.30
C ALA A 23 25.97 -24.34 -32.87
N GLY A 24 25.36 -25.49 -32.53
CA GLY A 24 23.92 -25.60 -32.22
C GLY A 24 23.52 -25.50 -30.76
N HIS A 25 24.44 -25.26 -29.82
CA HIS A 25 24.13 -25.08 -28.39
C HIS A 25 24.51 -23.68 -27.93
N ALA A 26 24.27 -22.67 -28.71
CA ALA A 26 23.96 -21.37 -28.10
C ALA A 26 22.61 -21.57 -27.41
N HIS A 27 22.64 -21.91 -26.12
CA HIS A 27 21.47 -21.75 -25.27
C HIS A 27 21.01 -20.30 -25.51
N ALA A 28 19.88 -20.14 -26.18
CA ALA A 28 19.10 -18.92 -26.10
C ALA A 28 18.80 -18.80 -24.59
N GLN A 29 19.60 -18.02 -23.92
CA GLN A 29 19.28 -17.58 -22.56
C GLN A 29 17.95 -16.90 -22.76
N GLU A 30 16.84 -17.56 -22.36
CA GLU A 30 15.53 -16.93 -22.35
C GLU A 30 15.74 -15.61 -21.65
N SER A 31 15.68 -14.54 -22.40
CA SER A 31 15.80 -13.19 -21.86
C SER A 31 14.63 -13.04 -20.90
N ARG A 32 14.91 -13.08 -19.59
CA ARG A 32 13.87 -12.79 -18.60
C ARG A 32 13.16 -11.53 -19.06
N PRO A 33 11.82 -11.52 -19.05
CA PRO A 33 11.10 -10.31 -19.41
C PRO A 33 11.64 -9.14 -18.58
N PRO A 34 11.74 -7.94 -19.12
CA PRO A 34 12.27 -6.80 -18.40
C PRO A 34 11.47 -6.60 -17.12
N LYS A 35 12.17 -6.39 -16.00
CA LYS A 35 11.52 -6.12 -14.70
C LYS A 35 10.60 -4.90 -14.85
N PRO A 36 9.34 -4.96 -14.39
CA PRO A 36 8.43 -3.82 -14.53
C PRO A 36 8.85 -2.66 -13.64
N ASN A 37 8.57 -1.45 -14.07
CA ASN A 37 8.49 -0.33 -13.15
C ASN A 37 7.23 -0.46 -12.29
N ILE A 38 7.29 0.00 -11.05
CA ILE A 38 6.18 -0.04 -10.11
C ILE A 38 5.91 1.38 -9.61
N VAL A 39 4.74 1.90 -9.91
CA VAL A 39 4.23 3.18 -9.40
C VAL A 39 3.12 2.86 -8.42
N PHE A 40 3.37 3.05 -7.13
CA PHE A 40 2.39 2.84 -6.08
C PHE A 40 1.90 4.19 -5.57
N ILE A 41 0.65 4.51 -5.85
CA ILE A 41 -0.02 5.74 -5.44
C ILE A 41 -0.89 5.41 -4.22
N LEU A 42 -0.61 6.03 -3.09
CA LEU A 42 -1.40 5.91 -1.88
C LEU A 42 -2.04 7.25 -1.56
N VAL A 43 -3.35 7.24 -1.44
CA VAL A 43 -4.13 8.41 -0.99
C VAL A 43 -4.49 8.28 0.47
N ASP A 44 -4.77 9.38 1.15
CA ASP A 44 -4.93 9.45 2.60
C ASP A 44 -6.38 9.75 2.96
N ASN A 45 -6.99 8.90 3.80
CA ASN A 45 -8.39 9.04 4.26
C ASN A 45 -9.43 9.08 3.13
N VAL A 46 -9.19 8.39 2.02
CA VAL A 46 -10.16 8.26 0.94
C VAL A 46 -10.98 7.00 1.16
N GLY A 47 -12.29 7.16 1.32
CA GLY A 47 -13.20 6.05 1.55
C GLY A 47 -13.53 5.28 0.29
N TRP A 48 -14.10 4.09 0.50
CA TRP A 48 -14.48 3.20 -0.59
C TRP A 48 -15.44 3.85 -1.60
N GLY A 49 -16.34 4.74 -1.15
CA GLY A 49 -17.36 5.37 -1.98
C GLY A 49 -17.03 6.79 -2.45
N ASP A 50 -15.79 7.28 -2.33
CA ASP A 50 -15.48 8.66 -2.66
C ASP A 50 -15.25 8.91 -4.16
N PHE A 51 -14.68 7.97 -4.88
CA PHE A 51 -14.45 8.13 -6.33
C PHE A 51 -15.67 7.70 -7.16
N SER A 52 -15.91 8.41 -8.28
CA SER A 52 -17.10 8.17 -9.12
C SER A 52 -17.18 6.72 -9.62
N VAL A 53 -16.05 6.05 -9.91
CA VAL A 53 -16.02 4.65 -10.31
C VAL A 53 -16.49 3.68 -9.21
N TYR A 54 -16.51 4.10 -7.96
CA TYR A 54 -17.08 3.37 -6.82
C TYR A 54 -18.44 3.92 -6.38
N GLY A 55 -19.03 4.85 -7.12
CA GLY A 55 -20.34 5.45 -6.84
C GLY A 55 -20.30 6.80 -6.14
N GLY A 56 -19.13 7.41 -6.01
CA GLY A 56 -18.96 8.76 -5.48
C GLY A 56 -19.63 9.82 -6.36
N SER A 57 -20.11 10.89 -5.75
CA SER A 57 -20.82 11.97 -6.43
C SER A 57 -19.92 12.96 -7.17
N THR A 58 -18.63 13.05 -6.79
CA THR A 58 -17.66 13.91 -7.45
C THR A 58 -17.04 13.18 -8.64
N PRO A 59 -17.07 13.75 -9.85
CA PRO A 59 -16.44 13.14 -11.01
C PRO A 59 -14.92 12.99 -10.84
N THR A 60 -14.42 11.79 -11.13
CA THR A 60 -12.98 11.46 -11.08
C THR A 60 -12.53 10.79 -12.37
N PRO A 61 -12.62 11.51 -13.53
CA PRO A 61 -12.48 10.89 -14.85
C PRO A 61 -11.12 10.25 -15.10
N ARG A 62 -10.06 10.73 -14.47
CA ARG A 62 -8.70 10.21 -14.65
C ARG A 62 -8.46 8.93 -13.84
N ILE A 63 -8.97 8.91 -12.61
CA ILE A 63 -8.99 7.74 -11.72
C ILE A 63 -9.93 6.67 -12.30
N ASP A 64 -11.12 7.06 -12.78
CA ASP A 64 -12.06 6.16 -13.41
C ASP A 64 -11.45 5.47 -14.65
N LYS A 65 -10.68 6.25 -15.43
CA LYS A 65 -9.96 5.68 -16.57
C LYS A 65 -8.89 4.67 -16.13
N LEU A 66 -8.13 4.94 -15.07
CA LEU A 66 -7.17 3.98 -14.51
C LEU A 66 -7.85 2.68 -14.09
N ALA A 67 -8.99 2.76 -13.42
CA ALA A 67 -9.78 1.61 -13.01
C ALA A 67 -10.31 0.80 -14.21
N ASN A 68 -10.79 1.48 -15.25
CA ASN A 68 -11.32 0.85 -16.47
C ASN A 68 -10.20 0.27 -17.36
N ASP A 69 -9.00 0.81 -17.31
CA ASP A 69 -7.82 0.30 -18.04
C ASP A 69 -7.19 -0.92 -17.30
N GLY A 70 -7.79 -1.43 -16.23
CA GLY A 70 -7.23 -2.52 -15.45
C GLY A 70 -8.23 -3.26 -14.57
N ILE A 71 -7.83 -3.60 -13.35
CA ILE A 71 -8.63 -4.29 -12.33
C ILE A 71 -9.03 -3.32 -11.24
N ARG A 72 -10.31 -3.30 -10.88
CA ARG A 72 -10.86 -2.60 -9.72
C ARG A 72 -11.32 -3.61 -8.69
N PHE A 73 -10.76 -3.54 -7.48
CA PHE A 73 -11.12 -4.38 -6.36
C PHE A 73 -12.24 -3.74 -5.55
N THR A 74 -13.32 -4.46 -5.32
CA THR A 74 -14.41 -4.04 -4.44
C THR A 74 -14.27 -4.60 -3.02
N ASN A 75 -13.31 -5.51 -2.80
CA ASN A 75 -13.05 -6.17 -1.52
C ASN A 75 -11.56 -6.09 -1.14
N TYR A 76 -11.04 -4.87 -1.12
CA TYR A 76 -9.67 -4.59 -0.70
C TYR A 76 -9.64 -4.17 0.77
N ALA A 77 -8.84 -4.86 1.57
CA ALA A 77 -8.74 -4.62 3.00
C ALA A 77 -7.46 -3.85 3.36
N VAL A 78 -7.63 -2.95 4.32
CA VAL A 78 -6.56 -2.18 4.97
C VAL A 78 -6.65 -2.34 6.48
N GLU A 79 -5.82 -1.65 7.21
CA GLU A 79 -5.94 -1.49 8.66
C GLU A 79 -6.81 -0.27 8.99
N SER A 80 -7.24 -0.14 10.25
CA SER A 80 -8.15 0.92 10.66
C SER A 80 -7.56 2.33 10.71
N GLN A 81 -6.23 2.47 10.52
CA GLN A 81 -5.49 3.74 10.62
C GLN A 81 -4.31 3.77 9.64
N CYS A 82 -3.76 4.97 9.41
CA CYS A 82 -2.69 5.22 8.45
C CYS A 82 -1.41 4.41 8.72
N THR A 83 -0.82 4.52 9.92
CA THR A 83 0.45 3.84 10.26
C THR A 83 0.36 2.33 10.13
N PRO A 84 -0.65 1.64 10.68
CA PRO A 84 -0.81 0.21 10.50
C PRO A 84 -0.85 -0.22 9.03
N SER A 85 -1.65 0.47 8.21
CA SER A 85 -1.77 0.14 6.77
C SER A 85 -0.49 0.39 6.00
N ARG A 86 0.18 1.51 6.26
CA ARG A 86 1.47 1.84 5.61
C ARG A 86 2.54 0.82 6.00
N SER A 87 2.56 0.39 7.27
CA SER A 87 3.44 -0.68 7.73
C SER A 87 3.13 -2.01 7.03
N ALA A 88 1.86 -2.37 6.90
CA ALA A 88 1.43 -3.58 6.20
C ALA A 88 1.89 -3.59 4.72
N ILE A 89 1.76 -2.46 4.01
CA ILE A 89 2.24 -2.30 2.63
C ILE A 89 3.77 -2.47 2.58
N MET A 90 4.50 -1.83 3.48
CA MET A 90 5.96 -1.85 3.47
C MET A 90 6.56 -3.20 3.86
N THR A 91 5.92 -3.95 4.78
CA THR A 91 6.50 -5.15 5.39
C THR A 91 5.84 -6.46 4.94
N GLY A 92 4.61 -6.42 4.40
CA GLY A 92 3.80 -7.61 4.12
C GLY A 92 3.37 -8.37 5.40
N ARG A 93 3.40 -7.71 6.56
CA ARG A 93 3.15 -8.29 7.88
C ARG A 93 2.04 -7.54 8.60
N GLN A 94 1.30 -8.24 9.47
CA GLN A 94 0.36 -7.62 10.39
C GLN A 94 1.06 -6.56 11.25
N SER A 95 0.44 -5.42 11.40
CA SER A 95 0.99 -4.27 12.14
C SER A 95 1.35 -4.58 13.59
N VAL A 96 0.65 -5.51 14.22
CA VAL A 96 0.95 -6.03 15.58
C VAL A 96 2.30 -6.74 15.67
N ARG A 97 2.82 -7.27 14.58
CA ARG A 97 4.13 -7.94 14.52
C ARG A 97 5.31 -6.98 14.51
N SER A 98 5.06 -5.75 14.07
CA SER A 98 6.07 -4.69 13.89
C SER A 98 5.97 -3.57 14.93
N GLY A 99 5.00 -3.65 15.85
CA GLY A 99 4.73 -2.58 16.82
C GLY A 99 4.17 -1.31 16.19
N THR A 100 3.42 -1.45 15.08
CA THR A 100 2.88 -0.33 14.30
C THR A 100 1.35 -0.34 14.23
N PHE A 101 0.69 -1.02 15.17
CA PHE A 101 -0.77 -1.18 15.20
C PHE A 101 -1.56 0.06 15.65
N THR A 102 -0.86 1.13 15.97
CA THR A 102 -1.44 2.44 16.29
C THR A 102 -0.59 3.56 15.69
N VAL A 103 -1.18 4.73 15.47
CA VAL A 103 -0.44 5.91 15.01
C VAL A 103 0.47 6.43 16.13
N PRO A 104 1.74 6.77 15.83
CA PRO A 104 2.63 7.36 16.81
C PRO A 104 2.19 8.79 17.13
N ILE A 105 2.32 9.18 18.37
CA ILE A 105 2.19 10.59 18.77
C ILE A 105 3.50 11.30 18.41
N PRO A 106 3.47 12.47 17.76
CA PRO A 106 4.67 13.24 17.44
C PRO A 106 5.56 13.46 18.67
N GLY A 107 6.88 13.30 18.49
CA GLY A 107 7.85 13.41 19.58
C GLY A 107 8.02 12.14 20.43
N GLN A 108 7.35 11.03 20.11
CA GLN A 108 7.56 9.74 20.80
C GLN A 108 8.84 9.01 20.39
N GLY A 109 9.69 9.60 19.55
CA GLY A 109 11.02 9.13 19.25
C GLY A 109 11.06 7.77 18.53
N LYS A 110 11.14 6.67 19.27
CA LYS A 110 11.29 5.31 18.72
C LYS A 110 9.98 4.66 18.24
N SER A 111 8.88 5.35 18.26
CA SER A 111 7.63 4.85 17.68
C SER A 111 7.70 4.73 16.16
N GLY A 112 6.87 3.87 15.59
CA GLY A 112 6.87 3.57 14.16
C GLY A 112 7.58 2.26 13.83
N MET A 113 7.80 2.01 12.54
CA MET A 113 8.38 0.78 12.03
C MET A 113 9.81 0.59 12.55
N THR A 114 10.12 -0.61 13.00
CA THR A 114 11.43 -0.93 13.56
C THR A 114 12.52 -1.03 12.48
N PRO A 115 13.78 -0.63 12.77
CA PRO A 115 14.87 -0.66 11.79
C PRO A 115 15.22 -2.06 11.27
N TRP A 116 14.84 -3.13 11.96
CA TRP A 116 15.11 -4.51 11.55
C TRP A 116 14.07 -5.05 10.56
N GLU A 117 12.96 -4.36 10.33
CA GLU A 117 12.05 -4.76 9.25
C GLU A 117 12.76 -4.65 7.90
N TYR A 118 12.48 -5.61 7.03
CA TYR A 118 12.98 -5.61 5.67
C TYR A 118 11.84 -5.19 4.75
N THR A 119 11.88 -3.94 4.34
CA THR A 119 10.78 -3.32 3.59
C THR A 119 10.76 -3.77 2.14
N ILE A 120 9.61 -3.59 1.46
CA ILE A 120 9.53 -3.82 0.02
C ILE A 120 10.47 -2.89 -0.76
N ALA A 121 10.73 -1.67 -0.26
CA ALA A 121 11.69 -0.76 -0.89
C ALA A 121 13.13 -1.31 -0.78
N GLU A 122 13.50 -1.90 0.35
CA GLU A 122 14.81 -2.57 0.51
C GLU A 122 14.90 -3.79 -0.40
N LEU A 123 13.89 -4.67 -0.39
CA LEU A 123 13.85 -5.86 -1.25
C LEU A 123 14.02 -5.50 -2.73
N LEU A 124 13.29 -4.48 -3.19
CA LEU A 124 13.37 -4.03 -4.57
C LEU A 124 14.71 -3.33 -4.87
N SER A 125 15.25 -2.52 -3.95
CA SER A 125 16.59 -1.93 -4.06
C SER A 125 17.67 -3.00 -4.21
N ASP A 126 17.64 -4.04 -3.35
CA ASP A 126 18.55 -5.20 -3.40
C ASP A 126 18.33 -6.08 -4.63
N SER A 127 17.20 -5.90 -5.30
CA SER A 127 16.87 -6.55 -6.58
C SER A 127 17.21 -5.69 -7.80
N GLY A 128 17.89 -4.56 -7.60
CA GLY A 128 18.39 -3.69 -8.66
C GLY A 128 17.43 -2.60 -9.12
N TYR A 129 16.36 -2.34 -8.39
CA TYR A 129 15.48 -1.19 -8.64
C TYR A 129 16.11 0.11 -8.12
N ALA A 130 15.81 1.22 -8.78
CA ALA A 130 15.87 2.54 -8.18
C ALA A 130 14.60 2.77 -7.36
N THR A 131 14.73 3.38 -6.19
CA THR A 131 13.60 3.50 -5.26
C THR A 131 13.39 4.94 -4.81
N SER A 132 12.14 5.41 -4.77
CA SER A 132 11.83 6.76 -4.32
C SER A 132 10.51 6.85 -3.55
N MET A 133 10.40 7.86 -2.69
CA MET A 133 9.21 8.13 -1.89
C MET A 133 8.88 9.61 -1.89
N TRP A 134 7.59 9.96 -2.07
CA TRP A 134 7.10 11.34 -2.17
C TRP A 134 5.86 11.52 -1.31
N GLY A 135 5.91 12.41 -0.29
CA GLY A 135 4.80 12.76 0.56
C GLY A 135 4.84 12.21 1.99
N LYS A 136 3.73 11.62 2.46
CA LYS A 136 3.54 11.15 3.84
C LYS A 136 4.28 9.83 4.12
N TRP A 137 5.19 9.84 5.11
CA TRP A 137 5.84 8.61 5.58
C TRP A 137 5.04 7.89 6.66
N HIS A 138 4.90 8.49 7.83
CA HIS A 138 4.13 8.04 8.99
C HIS A 138 4.55 6.67 9.56
N LEU A 139 5.83 6.29 9.38
CA LEU A 139 6.41 5.04 9.88
C LEU A 139 7.64 5.24 10.77
N GLY A 140 7.81 6.44 11.30
CA GLY A 140 8.89 6.79 12.22
C GLY A 140 9.52 8.15 11.87
N GLU A 141 9.96 8.87 12.91
CA GLU A 141 10.41 10.26 12.80
C GLU A 141 11.91 10.46 13.08
N VAL A 142 12.60 9.42 13.60
CA VAL A 142 13.99 9.50 14.00
C VAL A 142 14.89 8.80 12.99
N GLU A 143 16.18 9.14 13.02
CA GLU A 143 17.25 8.49 12.24
C GLU A 143 17.20 6.97 12.42
N GLY A 144 17.44 6.21 11.35
CA GLY A 144 17.27 4.76 11.29
C GLY A 144 15.84 4.29 10.99
N ARG A 145 14.86 5.21 10.98
CA ARG A 145 13.44 4.90 10.68
C ARG A 145 12.85 5.74 9.54
N LEU A 146 13.65 6.61 8.92
CA LEU A 146 13.23 7.46 7.82
C LEU A 146 13.25 6.70 6.48
N PRO A 147 12.58 7.19 5.43
CA PRO A 147 12.53 6.48 4.16
C PRO A 147 13.90 6.10 3.58
N ASN A 148 14.87 6.98 3.65
CA ASN A 148 16.24 6.72 3.19
C ASN A 148 17.01 5.69 4.05
N ASP A 149 16.55 5.41 5.26
CA ASP A 149 17.06 4.34 6.13
C ASP A 149 16.35 3.00 5.85
N GLN A 150 15.18 3.05 5.20
CA GLN A 150 14.27 1.95 4.97
C GLN A 150 14.13 1.58 3.47
N GLY A 151 15.21 1.80 2.70
CA GLY A 151 15.36 1.28 1.35
C GLY A 151 15.05 2.25 0.21
N PHE A 152 14.65 3.48 0.47
CA PHE A 152 14.46 4.48 -0.58
C PHE A 152 15.77 5.22 -0.90
N ASP A 153 16.16 5.24 -2.18
CA ASP A 153 17.36 5.94 -2.65
C ASP A 153 17.22 7.46 -2.50
N GLU A 154 16.01 7.99 -2.68
CA GLU A 154 15.67 9.39 -2.46
C GLU A 154 14.23 9.56 -1.96
N TRP A 155 13.99 10.58 -1.14
CA TRP A 155 12.66 10.92 -0.68
C TRP A 155 12.50 12.41 -0.41
N TRP A 156 11.24 12.86 -0.45
CA TRP A 156 10.80 14.16 0.01
C TRP A 156 9.39 14.07 0.57
N GLY A 157 9.15 14.76 1.69
CA GLY A 157 7.83 14.81 2.29
C GLY A 157 7.86 15.19 3.76
N TYR A 158 7.00 14.57 4.54
CA TYR A 158 6.89 14.80 5.97
C TYR A 158 6.85 13.47 6.72
N LYS A 159 7.35 13.53 7.99
CA LYS A 159 7.63 12.32 8.77
C LYS A 159 6.38 11.66 9.33
N ASN A 160 5.42 12.46 9.83
CA ASN A 160 4.22 12.00 10.51
C ASN A 160 2.97 12.27 9.65
N THR A 161 2.09 13.18 10.08
CA THR A 161 0.82 13.43 9.42
C THR A 161 0.62 14.92 9.12
N VAL A 162 -0.22 15.22 8.13
CA VAL A 162 -0.36 16.58 7.60
C VAL A 162 -1.15 17.52 8.53
N ASP A 163 -1.88 16.99 9.52
CA ASP A 163 -2.53 17.81 10.56
C ASP A 163 -1.53 18.63 11.36
N GLU A 164 -0.26 18.21 11.43
CA GLU A 164 0.83 19.00 12.00
C GLU A 164 0.96 20.40 11.36
N ALA A 165 0.57 20.57 10.09
CA ALA A 165 0.51 21.87 9.44
C ALA A 165 -0.37 22.88 10.20
N GLY A 166 -1.43 22.37 10.86
CA GLY A 166 -2.33 23.18 11.68
C GLY A 166 -1.71 23.67 12.98
N TYR A 167 -0.71 23.00 13.54
CA TYR A 167 -0.12 23.36 14.83
C TYR A 167 0.40 24.79 14.83
N THR A 168 1.13 25.17 13.80
CA THR A 168 1.70 26.50 13.67
C THR A 168 0.68 27.61 13.42
N ALA A 169 -0.57 27.28 13.09
CA ALA A 169 -1.66 28.24 12.98
C ALA A 169 -2.08 28.82 14.35
N TYR A 170 -1.83 28.08 15.44
CA TYR A 170 -2.16 28.51 16.79
C TYR A 170 -0.99 29.28 17.41
N ALA A 171 -1.23 30.55 17.79
CA ALA A 171 -0.22 31.38 18.46
C ALA A 171 0.30 30.73 19.77
N ALA A 172 -0.60 30.08 20.53
CA ALA A 172 -0.23 29.34 21.73
C ALA A 172 0.77 28.21 21.46
N TYR A 173 0.60 27.44 20.38
CA TYR A 173 1.56 26.39 19.99
C TYR A 173 2.94 26.99 19.72
N ARG A 174 3.04 28.07 18.91
CA ARG A 174 4.33 28.71 18.59
C ARG A 174 5.04 29.22 19.86
N ALA A 175 4.29 29.80 20.78
CA ALA A 175 4.85 30.28 22.06
C ALA A 175 5.37 29.13 22.91
N LEU A 176 4.60 28.04 23.06
CA LEU A 176 4.97 26.86 23.85
C LEU A 176 6.13 26.12 23.20
N ALA A 177 6.10 25.89 21.90
CA ALA A 177 7.19 25.24 21.17
C ALA A 177 8.51 25.97 21.39
N LYS A 178 8.51 27.32 21.26
CA LYS A 178 9.68 28.13 21.54
C LYS A 178 10.14 28.04 22.99
N ALA A 179 9.21 28.09 23.95
CA ALA A 179 9.52 28.03 25.39
C ALA A 179 10.13 26.68 25.80
N HIS A 180 9.71 25.58 25.14
CA HIS A 180 10.17 24.22 25.42
C HIS A 180 11.24 23.70 24.47
N GLY A 181 11.74 24.51 23.54
CA GLY A 181 12.74 24.11 22.55
C GLY A 181 12.25 23.03 21.58
N LEU A 182 10.93 22.95 21.32
CA LEU A 182 10.36 22.01 20.39
C LEU A 182 10.52 22.53 18.94
N GLU A 183 10.81 21.61 18.05
CA GLU A 183 10.84 21.93 16.62
C GLU A 183 9.43 22.15 16.08
N THR A 184 9.25 23.12 15.20
CA THR A 184 8.02 23.23 14.41
C THR A 184 7.99 22.13 13.35
N PRO A 185 6.80 21.64 12.94
CA PRO A 185 6.67 20.67 11.85
C PRO A 185 7.38 21.12 10.58
N LYS A 186 8.09 20.21 9.92
CA LYS A 186 8.92 20.51 8.76
C LYS A 186 8.67 19.55 7.61
N LEU A 187 8.98 20.02 6.41
CA LEU A 187 9.21 19.22 5.24
C LEU A 187 10.67 18.77 5.20
N TRP A 188 10.90 17.57 4.71
CA TRP A 188 12.20 16.92 4.73
C TRP A 188 12.55 16.33 3.38
N GLU A 189 13.85 16.17 3.14
CA GLU A 189 14.36 15.35 2.04
C GLU A 189 15.53 14.52 2.52
N GLY A 190 15.80 13.41 1.85
CA GLY A 190 16.93 12.55 2.17
C GLY A 190 17.33 11.66 0.99
N LYS A 191 18.55 11.18 1.07
CA LYS A 191 19.12 10.19 0.15
C LYS A 191 19.70 9.02 0.94
N LYS A 192 19.65 7.84 0.37
CA LYS A 192 20.21 6.62 0.96
C LYS A 192 21.65 6.84 1.40
N GLY A 193 21.94 6.46 2.65
CA GLY A 193 23.27 6.63 3.24
C GLY A 193 23.62 8.06 3.67
N GLN A 194 22.67 8.99 3.61
CA GLN A 194 22.86 10.38 4.05
C GLN A 194 21.82 10.73 5.10
N LYS A 195 22.16 11.69 5.95
CA LYS A 195 21.21 12.24 6.92
C LYS A 195 20.15 13.08 6.20
N SER A 196 18.89 12.89 6.57
CA SER A 196 17.79 13.71 6.04
C SER A 196 17.90 15.16 6.54
N THR A 197 17.53 16.10 5.68
CA THR A 197 17.58 17.55 5.95
C THR A 197 16.21 18.20 5.79
N ALA A 198 15.93 19.20 6.64
CA ALA A 198 14.71 19.99 6.52
C ALA A 198 14.78 20.93 5.31
N THR A 199 13.70 21.00 4.54
CA THR A 199 13.60 21.85 3.34
C THR A 199 12.63 23.05 3.51
N GLY A 200 11.85 23.05 4.57
CA GLY A 200 10.88 24.10 4.85
C GLY A 200 9.99 23.78 6.05
N GLU A 201 9.14 24.70 6.43
CA GLU A 201 8.10 24.44 7.43
C GLU A 201 6.90 23.72 6.78
N LEU A 202 6.30 22.80 7.54
CA LEU A 202 4.99 22.24 7.24
C LEU A 202 3.95 23.10 7.97
N ASP A 203 3.33 24.03 7.26
CA ASP A 203 2.37 24.98 7.82
C ASP A 203 1.13 25.14 6.93
N MET A 204 0.17 25.94 7.37
CA MET A 204 -1.07 26.19 6.64
C MET A 204 -0.90 27.01 5.34
N LYS A 205 0.29 27.56 5.07
CA LYS A 205 0.59 28.19 3.79
C LYS A 205 0.99 27.17 2.75
N VAL A 206 1.74 26.16 3.15
CA VAL A 206 2.18 25.09 2.27
C VAL A 206 1.12 23.99 2.10
N ARG A 207 0.23 23.83 3.09
CA ARG A 207 -0.81 22.77 3.08
C ARG A 207 -1.60 22.66 1.77
N PRO A 208 -2.16 23.76 1.20
CA PRO A 208 -2.90 23.69 -0.06
C PRO A 208 -2.04 23.42 -1.30
N LEU A 209 -0.70 23.55 -1.21
CA LEU A 209 0.22 23.33 -2.31
C LEU A 209 0.90 21.95 -2.24
N LEU A 210 0.66 21.21 -1.17
CA LEU A 210 1.45 20.03 -0.83
C LEU A 210 1.33 18.92 -1.89
N ASP A 211 0.11 18.62 -2.34
CA ASP A 211 -0.11 17.57 -3.32
C ASP A 211 0.34 17.96 -4.74
N GLU A 212 0.37 19.25 -5.06
CA GLU A 212 1.06 19.74 -6.26
C GLU A 212 2.56 19.46 -6.20
N ILE A 213 3.21 19.76 -5.08
CA ILE A 213 4.65 19.54 -4.90
C ILE A 213 4.96 18.02 -4.95
N ILE A 214 4.14 17.18 -4.31
CA ILE A 214 4.27 15.73 -4.35
C ILE A 214 4.19 15.24 -5.80
N ALA A 215 3.16 15.64 -6.54
CA ALA A 215 2.97 15.26 -7.94
C ALA A 215 4.13 15.72 -8.82
N ALA A 216 4.60 16.96 -8.64
CA ALA A 216 5.72 17.51 -9.41
C ALA A 216 7.02 16.72 -9.18
N LYS A 217 7.36 16.40 -7.91
CA LYS A 217 8.55 15.60 -7.58
C LYS A 217 8.44 14.17 -8.09
N ALA A 218 7.29 13.54 -7.96
CA ALA A 218 7.04 12.19 -8.46
C ALA A 218 7.17 12.13 -9.99
N THR A 219 6.59 13.08 -10.71
CA THR A 219 6.66 13.14 -12.18
C THR A 219 8.07 13.43 -12.68
N ASP A 220 8.82 14.32 -12.01
CA ASP A 220 10.23 14.54 -12.31
C ASP A 220 11.06 13.26 -12.13
N TYR A 221 10.85 12.56 -11.01
CA TYR A 221 11.52 11.29 -10.76
C TYR A 221 11.22 10.25 -11.84
N ILE A 222 9.96 10.06 -12.21
CA ILE A 222 9.55 9.11 -13.25
C ILE A 222 10.27 9.42 -14.57
N LYS A 223 10.31 10.70 -14.98
CA LYS A 223 10.98 11.16 -16.18
C LYS A 223 12.51 10.90 -16.13
N ARG A 224 13.14 11.11 -14.96
CA ARG A 224 14.58 10.82 -14.76
C ARG A 224 14.87 9.33 -14.78
N ALA A 225 14.06 8.53 -14.09
CA ALA A 225 14.21 7.08 -14.00
C ALA A 225 14.00 6.40 -15.37
N ALA A 226 13.01 6.85 -16.14
CA ALA A 226 12.78 6.37 -17.51
C ALA A 226 14.00 6.60 -18.41
N LYS A 227 14.63 7.78 -18.34
CA LYS A 227 15.85 8.08 -19.09
C LYS A 227 17.05 7.23 -18.67
N ALA A 228 17.13 6.85 -17.39
CA ALA A 228 18.19 5.99 -16.87
C ALA A 228 18.06 4.52 -17.30
N ASN A 229 16.93 4.13 -17.90
CA ASN A 229 16.63 2.77 -18.33
C ASN A 229 16.87 1.71 -17.24
N LYS A 230 16.51 2.04 -16.00
CA LYS A 230 16.62 1.19 -14.81
C LYS A 230 15.23 0.95 -14.26
N PRO A 231 14.85 -0.29 -13.90
CA PRO A 231 13.56 -0.52 -13.26
C PRO A 231 13.48 0.28 -11.97
N PHE A 232 12.30 0.83 -11.67
CA PHE A 232 12.12 1.65 -10.48
C PHE A 232 10.85 1.29 -9.71
N PHE A 233 10.89 1.54 -8.42
CA PHE A 233 9.76 1.57 -7.51
C PHE A 233 9.60 2.98 -6.97
N THR A 234 8.45 3.60 -7.18
CA THR A 234 8.12 4.90 -6.59
C THR A 234 6.85 4.78 -5.75
N TYR A 235 6.96 5.20 -4.48
CA TYR A 235 5.86 5.27 -3.53
C TYR A 235 5.42 6.72 -3.39
N ILE A 236 4.23 7.02 -3.90
CA ILE A 236 3.67 8.38 -3.95
C ILE A 236 2.52 8.45 -2.96
N ALA A 237 2.74 9.10 -1.83
CA ALA A 237 1.81 9.18 -0.73
C ALA A 237 1.21 10.60 -0.65
N PHE A 238 0.10 10.81 -1.35
CA PHE A 238 -0.63 12.07 -1.34
C PHE A 238 -1.18 12.38 0.06
N SER A 239 -1.43 13.66 0.34
CA SER A 239 -1.96 14.14 1.61
C SER A 239 -3.48 14.28 1.62
N HIS A 240 -4.13 14.30 0.45
CA HIS A 240 -5.59 14.34 0.34
C HIS A 240 -6.19 12.95 0.61
N LEU A 241 -7.26 12.86 1.38
CA LEU A 241 -8.15 13.90 1.95
C LEU A 241 -7.94 14.11 3.47
N HIS A 242 -6.73 13.97 3.98
CA HIS A 242 -6.47 14.11 5.43
C HIS A 242 -6.67 15.56 5.90
N PRO A 243 -7.36 15.79 7.04
CA PRO A 243 -7.45 17.12 7.65
C PRO A 243 -6.06 17.71 8.01
N PRO A 244 -5.91 19.05 8.10
CA PRO A 244 -6.89 20.09 7.78
C PRO A 244 -7.11 20.22 6.28
N GLU A 245 -8.38 20.23 5.88
CA GLU A 245 -8.77 20.31 4.48
C GLU A 245 -8.51 21.71 3.93
N LYS A 246 -7.72 21.76 2.87
CA LYS A 246 -7.42 22.98 2.11
C LYS A 246 -7.19 22.62 0.65
N ALA A 247 -8.07 23.08 -0.23
CA ALA A 247 -7.87 22.94 -1.66
C ALA A 247 -6.74 23.86 -2.13
N HIS A 248 -6.01 23.42 -3.14
CA HIS A 248 -5.13 24.29 -3.89
C HIS A 248 -5.93 25.45 -4.51
N PRO A 249 -5.41 26.68 -4.59
CA PRO A 249 -6.16 27.84 -5.10
C PRO A 249 -6.76 27.65 -6.50
N ALA A 250 -6.16 26.82 -7.35
CA ALA A 250 -6.70 26.49 -8.67
C ALA A 250 -7.90 25.53 -8.64
N PHE A 251 -8.18 24.92 -7.49
CA PHE A 251 -9.26 23.95 -7.29
C PHE A 251 -10.28 24.44 -6.25
N ASP A 252 -10.08 25.59 -5.66
CA ASP A 252 -11.03 26.19 -4.71
C ASP A 252 -12.31 26.61 -5.45
N GLN A 253 -13.45 26.07 -5.03
CA GLN A 253 -14.78 26.29 -5.60
C GLN A 253 -14.94 25.91 -7.09
N ILE A 254 -14.21 24.91 -7.57
CA ILE A 254 -14.33 24.42 -8.96
C ILE A 254 -15.41 23.34 -9.14
N ASP A 255 -15.92 22.76 -8.07
CA ASP A 255 -16.94 21.71 -8.15
C ASP A 255 -18.21 22.22 -8.86
N PRO A 256 -18.56 21.68 -10.06
CA PRO A 256 -19.70 22.12 -10.82
C PRO A 256 -21.05 21.82 -10.12
N ASN A 257 -21.06 20.84 -9.23
CA ASN A 257 -22.23 20.41 -8.47
C ASN A 257 -22.38 21.15 -7.14
N ARG A 258 -21.40 21.97 -6.77
CA ARG A 258 -21.33 22.70 -5.49
C ARG A 258 -21.43 21.79 -4.27
N LEU A 259 -20.79 20.61 -4.33
CA LEU A 259 -20.74 19.64 -3.23
C LEU A 259 -19.77 20.07 -2.11
N GLY A 260 -19.11 21.24 -2.29
CA GLY A 260 -18.27 21.87 -1.28
C GLY A 260 -16.81 21.44 -1.34
N LEU A 261 -16.05 21.92 -0.35
CA LEU A 261 -14.59 21.77 -0.27
C LEU A 261 -14.12 20.31 -0.45
N TYR A 262 -14.86 19.34 0.08
CA TYR A 262 -14.47 17.93 -0.06
C TYR A 262 -14.45 17.46 -1.52
N ALA A 263 -15.43 17.91 -2.31
CA ALA A 263 -15.47 17.62 -3.74
C ALA A 263 -14.35 18.32 -4.51
N ASP A 264 -14.00 19.55 -4.14
CA ASP A 264 -12.87 20.28 -4.71
C ASP A 264 -11.54 19.52 -4.48
N LEU A 265 -11.35 18.98 -3.26
CA LEU A 265 -10.19 18.15 -2.91
C LEU A 265 -10.13 16.83 -3.70
N ILE A 266 -11.28 16.17 -3.92
CA ILE A 266 -11.36 14.98 -4.77
C ILE A 266 -11.01 15.33 -6.22
N ALA A 267 -11.52 16.44 -6.74
CA ALA A 267 -11.21 16.90 -8.10
C ALA A 267 -9.71 17.23 -8.25
N GLU A 268 -9.11 17.89 -7.25
CA GLU A 268 -7.66 18.08 -7.22
C GLU A 268 -6.91 16.77 -7.22
N LEU A 269 -7.30 15.82 -6.37
CA LEU A 269 -6.66 14.52 -6.26
C LEU A 269 -6.73 13.75 -7.60
N ASP A 270 -7.88 13.73 -8.26
CA ASP A 270 -8.04 13.15 -9.61
C ASP A 270 -7.05 13.78 -10.60
N TYR A 271 -6.91 15.09 -10.58
CA TYR A 271 -5.97 15.81 -11.44
C TYR A 271 -4.51 15.43 -11.12
N ARG A 272 -4.11 15.39 -9.82
CA ARG A 272 -2.73 15.07 -9.41
C ARG A 272 -2.36 13.62 -9.73
N VAL A 273 -3.25 12.68 -9.47
CA VAL A 273 -3.10 11.27 -9.89
C VAL A 273 -2.96 11.20 -11.41
N GLY A 274 -3.77 11.94 -12.13
CA GLY A 274 -3.68 12.05 -13.57
C GLY A 274 -2.32 12.54 -14.07
N GLN A 275 -1.71 13.54 -13.44
CA GLN A 275 -0.37 14.02 -13.79
C GLN A 275 0.68 12.90 -13.67
N VAL A 276 0.59 12.06 -12.63
CA VAL A 276 1.48 10.91 -12.45
C VAL A 276 1.29 9.90 -13.60
N ILE A 277 0.05 9.56 -13.93
CA ILE A 277 -0.28 8.61 -15.02
C ILE A 277 0.24 9.15 -16.36
N ASP A 278 0.05 10.45 -16.63
CA ASP A 278 0.52 11.08 -17.87
C ASP A 278 2.05 11.04 -17.96
N SER A 279 2.76 11.27 -16.85
CA SER A 279 4.23 11.23 -16.85
C SER A 279 4.78 9.85 -17.24
N VAL A 280 4.09 8.76 -16.88
CA VAL A 280 4.43 7.39 -17.30
C VAL A 280 4.24 7.24 -18.81
N LYS A 281 3.11 7.73 -19.36
CA LYS A 281 2.79 7.67 -20.78
C LYS A 281 3.76 8.54 -21.62
N GLU A 282 3.96 9.79 -21.21
CA GLU A 282 4.87 10.74 -21.86
C GLU A 282 6.32 10.26 -21.87
N SER A 283 6.71 9.49 -20.87
CA SER A 283 8.04 8.88 -20.79
C SER A 283 8.20 7.63 -21.66
N GLY A 284 7.13 7.16 -22.33
CA GLY A 284 7.17 6.01 -23.23
C GLY A 284 7.36 4.67 -22.53
N ILE A 285 7.05 4.57 -21.23
CA ILE A 285 7.30 3.38 -20.40
C ILE A 285 6.01 2.69 -19.91
N ALA A 286 4.84 3.10 -20.41
CA ALA A 286 3.55 2.59 -19.93
C ALA A 286 3.43 1.07 -20.05
N ASP A 287 3.89 0.47 -21.16
CA ASP A 287 3.79 -0.97 -21.42
C ASP A 287 4.66 -1.83 -20.48
N ASN A 288 5.61 -1.20 -19.76
CA ASN A 288 6.46 -1.85 -18.77
C ASN A 288 6.28 -1.24 -17.36
N THR A 289 5.12 -0.67 -17.07
CA THR A 289 4.86 -0.02 -15.78
C THR A 289 3.54 -0.51 -15.17
N LEU A 290 3.62 -1.09 -13.98
CA LEU A 290 2.50 -1.38 -13.12
C LEU A 290 2.15 -0.12 -12.33
N ILE A 291 0.91 0.35 -12.44
CA ILE A 291 0.37 1.44 -11.63
C ILE A 291 -0.65 0.85 -10.66
N VAL A 292 -0.47 1.12 -9.37
CA VAL A 292 -1.42 0.79 -8.31
C VAL A 292 -1.89 2.08 -7.68
N LEU A 293 -3.19 2.23 -7.49
CA LEU A 293 -3.82 3.27 -6.68
C LEU A 293 -4.60 2.63 -5.55
N SER A 294 -4.34 3.03 -4.31
CA SER A 294 -5.02 2.56 -3.11
C SER A 294 -5.16 3.68 -2.07
N SER A 295 -6.07 3.51 -1.10
CA SER A 295 -6.13 4.34 0.10
C SER A 295 -5.51 3.60 1.29
N ASP A 296 -4.99 4.34 2.27
CA ASP A 296 -4.39 3.75 3.48
C ASP A 296 -5.43 3.41 4.56
N ASN A 297 -6.56 4.08 4.57
CA ASN A 297 -7.68 3.79 5.47
C ASN A 297 -8.99 4.40 4.94
N ALA A 298 -10.06 4.16 5.66
CA ALA A 298 -11.39 4.67 5.36
C ALA A 298 -11.47 6.20 5.48
N ALA A 299 -12.49 6.79 4.86
CA ALA A 299 -12.81 8.20 5.03
C ALA A 299 -13.21 8.50 6.48
N ILE A 300 -12.89 9.72 6.91
CA ILE A 300 -13.40 10.29 8.15
C ILE A 300 -14.74 10.97 7.85
N PHE A 301 -15.76 10.65 8.64
CA PHE A 301 -17.07 11.26 8.52
C PHE A 301 -17.44 12.04 9.78
N VAL A 302 -17.03 13.30 9.84
CA VAL A 302 -17.35 14.22 10.95
C VAL A 302 -17.95 15.52 10.39
N PRO A 303 -19.24 15.52 9.97
CA PRO A 303 -19.87 16.66 9.30
C PRO A 303 -19.78 17.95 10.09
N ALA A 304 -19.87 17.90 11.42
CA ALA A 304 -19.77 19.07 12.29
C ALA A 304 -18.42 19.79 12.23
N LEU A 305 -17.37 19.11 11.75
CA LEU A 305 -16.02 19.68 11.60
C LEU A 305 -15.68 19.95 10.12
N GLY A 306 -16.64 19.80 9.20
CA GLY A 306 -16.41 19.96 7.77
C GLY A 306 -15.72 18.77 7.12
N PHE A 307 -15.56 17.64 7.82
CA PHE A 307 -14.98 16.41 7.26
C PHE A 307 -16.07 15.64 6.53
N GLY A 308 -15.87 15.43 5.24
CA GLY A 308 -16.71 14.63 4.40
C GLY A 308 -16.02 13.34 4.00
N GLY A 309 -16.76 12.42 3.42
CA GLY A 309 -16.26 11.18 2.87
C GLY A 309 -17.32 10.11 2.82
N SER A 310 -17.10 9.11 2.00
CA SER A 310 -18.05 8.02 1.81
C SER A 310 -17.34 6.67 1.85
N ASN A 311 -17.72 5.84 2.81
CA ASN A 311 -17.28 4.44 2.85
C ASN A 311 -18.25 3.52 2.10
N GLY A 312 -19.07 4.09 1.19
CA GLY A 312 -20.04 3.36 0.38
C GLY A 312 -21.17 2.76 1.22
N PRO A 313 -21.63 1.52 0.91
CA PRO A 313 -22.70 0.87 1.64
C PRO A 313 -22.25 0.29 2.99
N TRP A 314 -20.95 0.36 3.29
CA TRP A 314 -20.34 -0.28 4.45
C TRP A 314 -20.57 0.54 5.72
N ARG A 315 -20.85 -0.12 6.84
CA ARG A 315 -20.94 0.51 8.14
C ARG A 315 -19.55 0.91 8.64
N GLY A 316 -19.47 2.05 9.33
CA GLY A 316 -18.24 2.53 9.98
C GLY A 316 -17.45 3.50 9.11
N ASP A 317 -16.40 4.03 9.73
CA ASP A 317 -15.50 5.03 9.17
C ASP A 317 -14.08 4.86 9.73
N PHE A 318 -13.25 5.88 9.57
CA PHE A 318 -11.90 5.90 10.12
C PHE A 318 -11.90 5.49 11.60
N SER A 319 -11.06 4.48 11.93
CA SER A 319 -10.84 4.01 13.30
C SER A 319 -12.09 3.48 14.04
N THR A 320 -13.02 2.85 13.29
CA THR A 320 -14.14 2.10 13.88
C THR A 320 -14.00 0.58 13.64
N PRO A 321 -12.85 -0.05 13.96
CA PRO A 321 -12.67 -1.47 13.71
C PRO A 321 -13.67 -2.30 14.54
N PRO A 322 -14.09 -3.45 14.01
CA PRO A 322 -13.63 -4.09 12.77
C PRO A 322 -14.62 -3.93 11.60
N THR A 323 -15.43 -2.88 11.58
CA THR A 323 -16.47 -2.68 10.55
C THR A 323 -15.88 -2.71 9.13
N GLU A 324 -16.66 -3.18 8.14
CA GLU A 324 -16.21 -3.14 6.75
C GLU A 324 -15.92 -1.71 6.29
N GLY A 325 -16.71 -0.72 6.71
CA GLY A 325 -16.46 0.69 6.38
C GLY A 325 -15.18 1.27 6.99
N SER A 326 -14.60 0.61 8.00
CA SER A 326 -13.28 0.97 8.56
C SER A 326 -12.12 0.21 7.91
N MET A 327 -12.36 -1.07 7.57
CA MET A 327 -11.29 -1.99 7.16
C MET A 327 -11.27 -2.25 5.65
N ARG A 328 -12.26 -1.78 4.90
CA ARG A 328 -12.36 -1.91 3.45
C ARG A 328 -12.25 -0.55 2.78
N THR A 329 -11.37 -0.44 1.80
CA THR A 329 -11.22 0.75 0.98
C THR A 329 -11.05 0.38 -0.49
N LEU A 330 -10.64 1.33 -1.30
CA LEU A 330 -10.45 1.16 -2.74
C LEU A 330 -9.04 0.63 -3.07
N ALA A 331 -8.96 -0.17 -4.13
CA ALA A 331 -7.72 -0.48 -4.82
C ALA A 331 -7.99 -0.72 -6.30
N MET A 332 -7.10 -0.22 -7.13
CA MET A 332 -7.11 -0.44 -8.56
C MET A 332 -5.71 -0.60 -9.11
N VAL A 333 -5.59 -1.41 -10.16
CA VAL A 333 -4.31 -1.80 -10.75
C VAL A 333 -4.41 -1.72 -12.26
N SER A 334 -3.46 -1.06 -12.90
CA SER A 334 -3.36 -1.04 -14.37
C SER A 334 -1.93 -1.32 -14.81
N TRP A 335 -1.82 -2.14 -15.86
CA TRP A 335 -0.58 -2.39 -16.59
C TRP A 335 -0.94 -2.78 -18.02
N PRO A 336 -0.80 -1.89 -18.99
CA PRO A 336 -1.22 -2.13 -20.36
C PRO A 336 -0.64 -3.42 -20.95
N GLY A 337 -1.52 -4.26 -21.53
CA GLY A 337 -1.14 -5.53 -22.16
C GLY A 337 -0.70 -6.64 -21.19
N LYS A 338 -0.73 -6.42 -19.88
CA LYS A 338 -0.38 -7.42 -18.83
C LYS A 338 -1.51 -7.68 -17.87
N VAL A 339 -2.11 -6.64 -17.31
CA VAL A 339 -3.29 -6.71 -16.44
C VAL A 339 -4.53 -6.61 -17.34
N PRO A 340 -5.52 -7.52 -17.19
CA PRO A 340 -6.78 -7.44 -17.93
C PRO A 340 -7.52 -6.13 -17.66
N ALA A 341 -7.96 -5.43 -18.69
CA ALA A 341 -8.72 -4.19 -18.57
C ALA A 341 -10.21 -4.47 -18.33
N GLY A 342 -10.90 -3.54 -17.67
CA GLY A 342 -12.35 -3.57 -17.43
C GLY A 342 -12.80 -4.60 -16.40
N VAL A 343 -11.90 -5.15 -15.60
CA VAL A 343 -12.24 -6.17 -14.60
C VAL A 343 -12.67 -5.50 -13.30
N VAL A 344 -13.85 -5.88 -12.82
CA VAL A 344 -14.34 -5.56 -11.46
C VAL A 344 -14.43 -6.86 -10.69
N THR A 345 -13.83 -6.91 -9.50
CA THR A 345 -13.74 -8.15 -8.73
C THR A 345 -13.98 -7.91 -7.24
N ASP A 346 -14.65 -8.88 -6.61
CA ASP A 346 -14.83 -8.99 -5.16
C ASP A 346 -13.84 -9.97 -4.50
N GLU A 347 -12.89 -10.50 -5.27
CA GLU A 347 -11.78 -11.29 -4.73
C GLU A 347 -11.05 -10.48 -3.65
N MET A 348 -10.82 -11.14 -2.52
CA MET A 348 -10.14 -10.49 -1.39
C MET A 348 -8.70 -10.17 -1.74
N LEU A 349 -8.28 -8.95 -1.48
CA LEU A 349 -6.90 -8.50 -1.48
C LEU A 349 -6.68 -7.61 -0.26
N SER A 350 -5.44 -7.53 0.22
CA SER A 350 -5.11 -6.75 1.41
C SER A 350 -3.84 -5.92 1.20
N ALA A 351 -3.70 -4.88 1.99
CA ALA A 351 -2.48 -4.05 2.03
C ALA A 351 -1.20 -4.88 2.22
N HIS A 352 -1.27 -5.99 2.97
CA HIS A 352 -0.15 -6.91 3.19
C HIS A 352 0.33 -7.62 1.91
N ASP A 353 -0.55 -7.77 0.91
CA ASP A 353 -0.30 -8.61 -0.27
C ASP A 353 0.63 -7.96 -1.28
N TRP A 354 0.72 -6.64 -1.25
CA TRP A 354 1.59 -5.89 -2.17
C TRP A 354 3.05 -6.30 -2.04
N TYR A 355 3.51 -6.61 -0.83
CA TYR A 355 4.90 -7.02 -0.60
C TYR A 355 5.31 -8.23 -1.43
N LYS A 356 4.62 -9.37 -1.24
CA LYS A 356 4.95 -10.61 -1.97
C LYS A 356 4.60 -10.49 -3.46
N THR A 357 3.54 -9.78 -3.79
CA THR A 357 3.12 -9.55 -5.18
C THR A 357 4.18 -8.77 -5.94
N PHE A 358 4.72 -7.69 -5.38
CA PHE A 358 5.80 -6.93 -6.03
C PHE A 358 7.10 -7.72 -6.06
N ALA A 359 7.43 -8.48 -5.02
CA ALA A 359 8.58 -9.37 -5.03
C ALA A 359 8.49 -10.40 -6.18
N ALA A 360 7.31 -11.00 -6.38
CA ALA A 360 7.09 -11.95 -7.48
C ALA A 360 7.20 -11.29 -8.86
N LEU A 361 6.53 -10.14 -9.06
CA LEU A 361 6.60 -9.41 -10.33
C LEU A 361 8.02 -8.89 -10.65
N ALA A 362 8.81 -8.59 -9.63
CA ALA A 362 10.22 -8.22 -9.77
C ALA A 362 11.18 -9.41 -9.96
N GLY A 363 10.66 -10.65 -9.89
CA GLY A 363 11.48 -11.86 -9.92
C GLY A 363 12.41 -12.00 -8.71
N ALA A 364 11.96 -11.57 -7.55
CA ALA A 364 12.70 -11.49 -6.28
C ALA A 364 11.99 -12.21 -5.12
N SER A 365 11.15 -13.21 -5.41
CA SER A 365 10.45 -13.99 -4.38
C SER A 365 11.41 -14.73 -3.44
N ASP A 366 12.59 -15.07 -3.90
CA ASP A 366 13.66 -15.67 -3.12
C ASP A 366 14.23 -14.76 -2.02
N LYS A 367 14.02 -13.44 -2.13
CA LYS A 367 14.44 -12.44 -1.13
C LYS A 367 13.38 -12.16 -0.06
N VAL A 368 12.18 -12.72 -0.21
CA VAL A 368 11.15 -12.60 0.82
C VAL A 368 11.62 -13.29 2.10
N PRO A 369 11.60 -12.64 3.28
CA PRO A 369 12.06 -13.22 4.52
C PRO A 369 11.35 -14.54 4.86
N THR A 370 12.13 -15.54 5.28
CA THR A 370 11.63 -16.86 5.75
C THR A 370 11.89 -17.08 7.24
N ASP A 371 12.59 -16.18 7.90
CA ASP A 371 12.95 -16.20 9.32
C ASP A 371 11.85 -15.62 10.24
N ARG A 372 10.80 -15.11 9.64
CA ARG A 372 9.67 -14.43 10.31
C ARG A 372 8.36 -14.68 9.59
N PRO A 373 7.19 -14.58 10.27
CA PRO A 373 5.90 -14.73 9.62
C PRO A 373 5.64 -13.57 8.65
N MET A 374 5.20 -13.92 7.44
CA MET A 374 4.79 -13.00 6.38
C MET A 374 3.29 -13.23 6.13
N ASP A 375 2.45 -12.25 6.47
CA ASP A 375 0.99 -12.39 6.43
C ASP A 375 0.40 -12.13 5.04
N GLY A 376 1.13 -11.40 4.18
CA GLY A 376 0.76 -11.17 2.79
C GLY A 376 0.88 -12.42 1.92
N ILE A 377 0.09 -12.49 0.86
CA ILE A 377 0.14 -13.51 -0.19
C ILE A 377 0.71 -12.91 -1.49
N ASP A 378 1.06 -13.77 -2.43
CA ASP A 378 1.41 -13.38 -3.80
C ASP A 378 0.17 -13.47 -4.70
N ALA A 379 -0.37 -12.33 -5.09
CA ALA A 379 -1.50 -12.20 -6.01
C ALA A 379 -1.07 -11.94 -7.47
N SER A 380 0.22 -12.04 -7.80
CA SER A 380 0.75 -11.68 -9.13
C SER A 380 0.08 -12.45 -10.26
N LYS A 381 -0.19 -13.75 -10.07
CA LYS A 381 -0.88 -14.59 -11.07
C LYS A 381 -2.31 -14.11 -11.32
N PHE A 382 -3.01 -13.67 -10.30
CA PHE A 382 -4.35 -13.09 -10.43
C PHE A 382 -4.28 -11.78 -11.21
N LEU A 383 -3.39 -10.87 -10.85
CA LEU A 383 -3.22 -9.59 -11.54
C LEU A 383 -2.88 -9.77 -13.03
N LEU A 384 -2.11 -10.80 -13.37
CA LEU A 384 -1.75 -11.13 -14.76
C LEU A 384 -2.81 -11.96 -15.50
N GLY A 385 -3.99 -12.20 -14.92
CA GLY A 385 -5.05 -13.00 -15.54
C GLY A 385 -4.73 -14.49 -15.65
N GLN A 386 -3.73 -14.98 -14.92
CA GLN A 386 -3.29 -16.38 -14.91
C GLN A 386 -3.98 -17.22 -13.81
N SER A 387 -4.71 -16.59 -12.91
CA SER A 387 -5.53 -17.22 -11.88
C SER A 387 -6.88 -16.53 -11.83
N LYS A 388 -7.92 -17.28 -11.43
CA LYS A 388 -9.26 -16.73 -11.20
C LYS A 388 -9.44 -16.19 -9.79
N THR A 389 -8.55 -16.54 -8.86
CA THR A 389 -8.61 -16.12 -7.46
C THR A 389 -7.27 -15.53 -7.03
N THR A 390 -7.30 -14.62 -6.07
CA THR A 390 -6.10 -14.06 -5.44
C THR A 390 -5.39 -15.11 -4.58
N GLY A 391 -6.12 -16.10 -4.08
CA GLY A 391 -5.65 -17.10 -3.12
C GLY A 391 -5.72 -16.63 -1.66
N ARG A 392 -6.40 -15.51 -1.38
CA ARG A 392 -6.62 -15.05 -0.01
C ARG A 392 -7.96 -15.56 0.52
N ASP A 393 -7.90 -16.44 1.52
CA ASP A 393 -9.08 -17.07 2.11
C ASP A 393 -9.57 -16.34 3.37
N SER A 394 -8.69 -15.61 4.05
CA SER A 394 -9.02 -14.97 5.33
C SER A 394 -8.22 -13.70 5.60
N LEU A 395 -8.76 -12.90 6.51
CA LEU A 395 -8.14 -11.70 7.07
C LEU A 395 -8.38 -11.64 8.58
N LEU A 396 -7.34 -11.32 9.34
CA LEU A 396 -7.42 -11.01 10.76
C LEU A 396 -7.29 -9.48 10.90
N PHE A 397 -8.17 -8.87 11.68
CA PHE A 397 -8.17 -7.43 11.92
C PHE A 397 -7.86 -7.14 13.37
N PHE A 398 -6.95 -6.18 13.59
CA PHE A 398 -6.48 -5.79 14.91
C PHE A 398 -6.91 -4.37 15.26
N GLY A 399 -7.08 -4.13 16.55
CA GLY A 399 -7.41 -2.82 17.08
C GLY A 399 -6.17 -1.96 17.36
N PRO A 400 -6.39 -0.68 17.67
CA PRO A 400 -5.32 0.25 18.04
C PRO A 400 -4.62 -0.08 19.38
N ASP A 401 -5.14 -1.05 20.13
CA ASP A 401 -4.53 -1.64 21.33
C ASP A 401 -3.74 -2.93 21.01
N GLY A 402 -3.71 -3.36 19.74
CA GLY A 402 -3.09 -4.60 19.29
C GLY A 402 -3.91 -5.86 19.54
N SER A 403 -5.15 -5.74 20.03
CA SER A 403 -6.03 -6.89 20.23
C SER A 403 -6.68 -7.37 18.94
N LEU A 404 -6.92 -8.69 18.81
CA LEU A 404 -7.71 -9.24 17.72
C LEU A 404 -9.16 -8.76 17.83
N MET A 405 -9.62 -8.04 16.82
CA MET A 405 -10.98 -7.50 16.75
C MET A 405 -11.93 -8.44 16.01
N SER A 406 -11.51 -8.93 14.86
CA SER A 406 -12.33 -9.84 14.05
C SER A 406 -11.50 -10.72 13.13
N VAL A 407 -12.15 -11.77 12.63
CA VAL A 407 -11.66 -12.59 11.51
C VAL A 407 -12.73 -12.60 10.43
N LYS A 408 -12.31 -12.42 9.19
CA LYS A 408 -13.12 -12.53 7.99
C LYS A 408 -12.63 -13.70 7.16
N SER A 409 -13.53 -14.56 6.72
CA SER A 409 -13.29 -15.59 5.72
C SER A 409 -14.37 -15.51 4.67
N HIS A 410 -14.01 -15.14 3.44
CA HIS A 410 -14.95 -14.80 2.37
C HIS A 410 -16.03 -13.81 2.86
N ASN A 411 -17.31 -14.20 2.85
CA ASN A 411 -18.41 -13.37 3.31
C ASN A 411 -18.72 -13.51 4.80
N ILE A 412 -18.13 -14.49 5.48
CA ILE A 412 -18.35 -14.67 6.93
C ILE A 412 -17.37 -13.81 7.69
N LYS A 413 -17.89 -12.99 8.59
CA LYS A 413 -17.08 -12.15 9.48
C LYS A 413 -17.52 -12.31 10.92
N VAL A 414 -16.56 -12.56 11.80
CA VAL A 414 -16.82 -12.74 13.22
C VAL A 414 -16.08 -11.69 14.01
N TRP A 415 -16.83 -10.90 14.79
CA TRP A 415 -16.29 -9.89 15.70
C TRP A 415 -16.16 -10.46 17.11
N PHE A 416 -14.98 -10.31 17.67
CA PHE A 416 -14.67 -10.59 19.06
C PHE A 416 -14.66 -9.32 19.91
N ARG A 417 -14.33 -8.20 19.27
CA ARG A 417 -14.28 -6.86 19.84
C ARG A 417 -14.64 -5.83 18.78
N TYR A 418 -15.03 -4.64 19.21
CA TYR A 418 -15.27 -3.52 18.31
C TYR A 418 -15.03 -2.17 19.00
N SER A 419 -14.81 -1.13 18.22
CA SER A 419 -14.80 0.26 18.66
C SER A 419 -15.77 1.08 17.80
N GLU A 420 -16.47 2.03 18.42
CA GLU A 420 -17.42 2.91 17.74
C GLU A 420 -16.80 4.25 17.32
N GLY A 421 -15.50 4.44 17.51
CA GLY A 421 -14.80 5.65 17.12
C GLY A 421 -13.38 5.74 17.66
N PHE A 422 -12.63 6.70 17.14
CA PHE A 422 -11.23 6.93 17.50
C PHE A 422 -11.04 7.20 19.01
N ASP A 423 -11.98 7.90 19.63
CA ASP A 423 -11.98 8.27 21.05
C ASP A 423 -12.84 7.35 21.92
N LYS A 424 -13.38 6.27 21.36
CA LYS A 424 -14.27 5.34 22.05
C LYS A 424 -13.51 4.13 22.59
N PRO A 425 -13.98 3.54 23.70
CA PRO A 425 -13.38 2.33 24.24
C PRO A 425 -13.59 1.15 23.31
N ILE A 426 -12.67 0.18 23.39
CA ILE A 426 -12.84 -1.13 22.77
C ILE A 426 -13.79 -1.95 23.63
N VAL A 427 -14.88 -2.43 23.03
CA VAL A 427 -15.92 -3.23 23.66
C VAL A 427 -15.74 -4.70 23.33
N THR A 428 -15.84 -5.57 24.33
CA THR A 428 -15.91 -7.02 24.16
C THR A 428 -17.37 -7.45 24.39
N PRO A 429 -18.08 -7.91 23.35
CA PRO A 429 -19.44 -8.40 23.49
C PRO A 429 -19.45 -9.71 24.32
N GLN A 430 -20.60 -10.03 24.95
CA GLN A 430 -20.74 -11.27 25.72
C GLN A 430 -20.53 -12.54 24.88
N PHE A 431 -20.98 -12.52 23.63
CA PHE A 431 -20.74 -13.54 22.62
C PHE A 431 -20.17 -12.91 21.36
N PRO A 432 -19.35 -13.62 20.58
CA PRO A 432 -18.91 -13.12 19.29
C PRO A 432 -20.09 -12.75 18.39
N MET A 433 -19.96 -11.66 17.65
CA MET A 433 -20.96 -11.24 16.67
C MET A 433 -20.60 -11.83 15.31
N VAL A 434 -21.56 -12.46 14.65
CA VAL A 434 -21.35 -13.16 13.36
C VAL A 434 -22.18 -12.49 12.28
N PHE A 435 -21.55 -12.17 11.15
CA PHE A 435 -22.17 -11.51 10.02
C PHE A 435 -21.93 -12.28 8.73
N ASP A 436 -22.94 -12.36 7.88
CA ASP A 436 -22.82 -12.72 6.47
C ASP A 436 -22.83 -11.43 5.65
N LEU A 437 -21.69 -11.01 5.16
CA LEU A 437 -21.51 -9.76 4.41
C LEU A 437 -22.21 -9.77 3.05
N GLY A 438 -22.57 -10.94 2.53
CA GLY A 438 -23.33 -11.07 1.30
C GLY A 438 -24.78 -10.64 1.47
N SER A 439 -25.38 -10.94 2.63
CA SER A 439 -26.78 -10.59 2.96
C SER A 439 -26.90 -9.35 3.84
N ASP A 440 -25.88 -9.05 4.65
CA ASP A 440 -25.79 -7.88 5.56
C ASP A 440 -24.47 -7.13 5.40
N PRO A 441 -24.25 -6.42 4.30
CA PRO A 441 -23.01 -5.66 4.08
C PRO A 441 -22.83 -4.52 5.08
N GLY A 442 -23.86 -4.10 5.77
CA GLY A 442 -23.87 -3.08 6.81
C GLY A 442 -23.55 -3.61 8.22
N GLU A 443 -23.36 -4.92 8.39
CA GLU A 443 -23.02 -5.56 9.67
C GLU A 443 -23.96 -5.12 10.82
N ARG A 444 -25.28 -5.10 10.53
CA ARG A 444 -26.31 -4.58 11.43
C ARG A 444 -26.94 -5.64 12.30
N ASN A 445 -27.01 -6.89 11.79
CA ASN A 445 -27.75 -7.98 12.39
C ASN A 445 -26.80 -9.16 12.63
N SER A 446 -26.35 -9.33 13.88
CA SER A 446 -25.56 -10.50 14.22
C SER A 446 -26.43 -11.75 14.16
N LEU A 447 -26.07 -12.67 13.29
CA LEU A 447 -26.78 -13.95 13.12
C LEU A 447 -26.79 -14.77 14.42
N PHE A 448 -25.76 -14.63 15.27
CA PHE A 448 -25.67 -15.35 16.54
C PHE A 448 -26.74 -14.91 17.55
N SER A 449 -27.22 -13.67 17.45
CA SER A 449 -28.30 -13.17 18.32
C SER A 449 -29.64 -13.83 18.03
N ASP A 450 -29.88 -14.22 16.76
CA ASP A 450 -31.18 -14.73 16.33
C ASP A 450 -31.23 -16.26 16.31
N LYS A 451 -30.08 -16.92 16.09
CA LYS A 451 -29.99 -18.37 15.93
C LYS A 451 -28.67 -18.91 16.49
N MET A 452 -28.72 -19.51 17.67
CA MET A 452 -27.52 -20.15 18.26
C MET A 452 -27.00 -21.35 17.48
N ASP A 453 -27.81 -21.94 16.58
CA ASP A 453 -27.44 -23.05 15.71
C ASP A 453 -26.41 -22.70 14.61
N ILE A 454 -26.14 -21.42 14.39
CA ILE A 454 -25.07 -20.98 13.48
C ILE A 454 -23.66 -21.05 14.06
N GLY A 455 -23.52 -21.57 15.28
CA GLY A 455 -22.20 -21.76 15.94
C GLY A 455 -21.17 -22.50 15.08
N TRP A 456 -21.62 -23.31 14.11
CA TRP A 456 -20.76 -23.97 13.14
C TRP A 456 -19.89 -22.98 12.32
N MET A 457 -20.33 -21.73 12.15
CA MET A 457 -19.55 -20.69 11.44
C MET A 457 -18.26 -20.36 12.19
N MET A 458 -18.23 -20.57 13.51
CA MET A 458 -17.01 -20.43 14.31
C MET A 458 -15.95 -21.46 13.92
N GLU A 459 -16.36 -22.66 13.49
CA GLU A 459 -15.43 -23.70 13.05
C GLU A 459 -14.65 -23.30 11.80
N ILE A 460 -15.20 -22.43 10.95
CA ILE A 460 -14.51 -21.86 9.79
C ILE A 460 -13.40 -20.90 10.25
N ILE A 461 -13.62 -20.19 11.33
CA ILE A 461 -12.77 -19.08 11.81
C ILE A 461 -11.64 -19.57 12.73
N PHE A 462 -11.91 -20.54 13.61
CA PHE A 462 -10.94 -21.05 14.59
C PHE A 462 -9.61 -21.51 14.01
N PRO A 463 -9.54 -22.19 12.85
CA PRO A 463 -8.27 -22.59 12.26
C PRO A 463 -7.33 -21.41 11.98
N TYR A 464 -7.87 -20.25 11.54
CA TYR A 464 -7.10 -19.03 11.26
C TYR A 464 -6.57 -18.41 12.56
N ILE A 465 -7.41 -18.35 13.61
CA ILE A 465 -7.00 -17.87 14.93
C ILE A 465 -5.91 -18.78 15.50
N GLY A 466 -6.10 -20.09 15.49
CA GLY A 466 -5.12 -21.03 15.96
C GLY A 466 -3.78 -21.00 15.20
N ALA A 467 -3.82 -20.74 13.89
CA ALA A 467 -2.61 -20.54 13.09
C ALA A 467 -1.87 -19.26 13.51
N TYR A 468 -2.60 -18.16 13.72
CA TYR A 468 -2.03 -16.92 14.22
C TYR A 468 -1.42 -17.09 15.62
N GLU A 469 -2.13 -17.70 16.57
CA GLU A 469 -1.65 -17.93 17.94
C GLU A 469 -0.39 -18.78 17.98
N ARG A 470 -0.34 -19.86 17.19
CA ARG A 470 0.89 -20.68 17.04
C ARG A 470 2.05 -19.85 16.48
N SER A 471 1.76 -18.98 15.52
CA SER A 471 2.75 -18.06 14.98
C SER A 471 3.26 -17.08 16.03
N VAL A 472 2.37 -16.51 16.87
CA VAL A 472 2.75 -15.59 17.95
C VAL A 472 3.55 -16.31 19.06
N ALA A 473 3.24 -17.56 19.36
CA ALA A 473 4.02 -18.36 20.32
C ALA A 473 5.49 -18.52 19.87
N GLN A 474 5.73 -18.64 18.56
CA GLN A 474 7.08 -18.74 18.00
C GLN A 474 7.71 -17.36 17.74
N TYR A 475 6.91 -16.39 17.32
CA TYR A 475 7.31 -15.03 16.90
C TYR A 475 6.43 -14.01 17.63
N PRO A 476 6.78 -13.63 18.86
CA PRO A 476 5.96 -12.71 19.65
C PRO A 476 5.72 -11.37 18.98
N ASN A 477 4.53 -10.82 19.17
CA ASN A 477 4.19 -9.49 18.72
C ASN A 477 5.06 -8.43 19.42
N VAL A 478 5.31 -7.31 18.74
CA VAL A 478 6.12 -6.20 19.23
C VAL A 478 5.20 -5.06 19.66
N LYS A 479 5.46 -4.45 20.82
CA LYS A 479 4.73 -3.27 21.27
C LYS A 479 5.29 -2.01 20.62
N PRO A 480 4.49 -0.95 20.40
CA PRO A 480 4.96 0.32 19.90
C PRO A 480 6.13 0.87 20.75
N GLY A 481 7.19 1.31 20.08
CA GLY A 481 8.39 1.84 20.73
C GLY A 481 9.27 0.80 21.44
N GLN A 482 8.87 -0.48 21.44
CA GLN A 482 9.68 -1.55 22.06
C GLN A 482 10.91 -1.83 21.20
N GLU A 483 12.08 -1.87 21.82
CA GLU A 483 13.30 -2.40 21.20
C GLU A 483 13.21 -3.93 21.16
N PHE A 484 13.42 -4.47 19.98
CA PHE A 484 13.43 -5.90 19.76
C PHE A 484 14.63 -6.25 18.86
N ASN A 485 15.47 -7.16 19.32
CA ASN A 485 16.68 -7.57 18.61
C ASN A 485 16.44 -8.87 17.82
N GLY A 486 15.25 -9.04 17.22
CA GLY A 486 14.78 -10.34 16.81
C GLY A 486 15.15 -10.81 15.42
N TYR A 487 15.28 -9.91 14.45
CA TYR A 487 15.50 -10.33 13.05
C TYR A 487 16.65 -9.57 12.40
N ALA A 488 17.49 -10.29 11.67
CA ALA A 488 18.46 -9.68 10.79
C ALA A 488 17.83 -9.35 9.44
N LYS A 489 18.27 -8.26 8.81
CA LYS A 489 17.93 -8.03 7.41
C LYS A 489 18.61 -9.10 6.56
N PRO A 490 17.97 -9.62 5.50
CA PRO A 490 18.62 -10.51 4.54
C PRO A 490 19.92 -9.88 4.01
N LYS A 491 20.95 -10.72 3.85
CA LYS A 491 22.25 -10.28 3.30
C LYS A 491 22.21 -10.25 1.79
#